data_2b8ade71f56c5e29555220c3ca8e591f
#
_entry.id   2b8ade71f56c5e29555220c3ca8e591f
#
_cell.length_a   1.000
_cell.length_b   1.000
_cell.length_c   1.000
_cell.angle_alpha   90.00
_cell.angle_beta   90.00
_cell.angle_gamma   90.00
#
_symmetry.space_group_name_H-M   'P 1'
#
loop_
_entity.id
_entity.type
_entity.pdbx_description
1 polymer ?
#
loop_
_entity_poly.entity_id
_entity_poly.type
_entity_poly.pdbx_seq_one_letter_code
_entity_poly.pdbx_strand_id
1 'polypeptide(L)'
;MSRVVVVGSGIAGLVTALLASRRHEVVLVTKGAIAESSTRWAQGGIAAVTSADDSVALHVEDTLTAGAGLCSRSAVEVLCSEGPAAVAALLAWGVGFDRDGGDLARGLEAAHSRSRILHAGGDATGSAIEEALVRAVRAAPVTVLERTAVVDLVRPGPAVVGVDVLRDGSVERIDADAVVLATGGAGRLFSHTTNPEVATGDGLAAALRAGAEAADLEFYQFHPTALALPGGFLVSEAVRGEGAVLRDAAGERFMTGVHPDAELAPRDVVARAIAERMLRQGGLPVHLDARHLDPAVLAKRFPSISAACRANGLSLAEDLVPVTPAAHYWMGGVATDLDGRTSLPGLFAVGEVACTGVHGANRLASNSLLEGVVFARRTAEALDVTAPTAAPAAAARPVTPLALDRSALQAAMWAGAGVSRDVSGLESARTVLRGDEAPLSLRTLEDANLVECGRALIEAALARSESRGAHHRTDHPLTEATAYRVAGRRKVAVPC
;
A
#
# COMPACT_ATOMS: atom_id res chain seq x y z
N MET A 1 -4.76 -8.70 -32.07
CA MET A 1 -4.89 -8.14 -30.70
C MET A 1 -3.79 -8.77 -29.86
N SER A 2 -3.02 -7.96 -29.13
CA SER A 2 -2.06 -8.47 -28.18
C SER A 2 -2.77 -9.00 -26.93
N ARG A 3 -2.17 -9.99 -26.27
CA ARG A 3 -2.67 -10.54 -25.02
C ARG A 3 -1.97 -9.86 -23.83
N VAL A 4 -2.75 -9.37 -22.90
CA VAL A 4 -2.28 -8.73 -21.67
C VAL A 4 -2.73 -9.55 -20.46
N VAL A 5 -1.78 -9.91 -19.59
CA VAL A 5 -2.08 -10.53 -18.30
C VAL A 5 -1.96 -9.47 -17.22
N VAL A 6 -3.06 -9.24 -16.48
CA VAL A 6 -3.08 -8.36 -15.29
C VAL A 6 -3.11 -9.24 -14.05
N VAL A 7 -2.16 -9.07 -13.14
CA VAL A 7 -2.04 -9.87 -11.91
C VAL A 7 -2.44 -9.03 -10.70
N GLY A 8 -3.56 -9.38 -10.08
CA GLY A 8 -4.13 -8.68 -8.92
C GLY A 8 -5.45 -7.97 -9.26
N SER A 9 -6.43 -8.08 -8.36
CA SER A 9 -7.79 -7.57 -8.53
C SER A 9 -8.14 -6.40 -7.59
N GLY A 10 -7.15 -5.69 -7.04
CA GLY A 10 -7.37 -4.40 -6.39
C GLY A 10 -7.71 -3.29 -7.40
N ILE A 11 -7.95 -2.06 -6.91
CA ILE A 11 -8.35 -0.91 -7.74
C ILE A 11 -7.45 -0.74 -8.98
N ALA A 12 -6.11 -0.85 -8.82
CA ALA A 12 -5.18 -0.68 -9.93
C ALA A 12 -5.34 -1.77 -11.00
N GLY A 13 -5.49 -3.03 -10.59
CA GLY A 13 -5.68 -4.15 -11.52
C GLY A 13 -7.02 -4.11 -12.24
N LEU A 14 -8.10 -3.83 -11.52
CA LEU A 14 -9.44 -3.73 -12.10
C LEU A 14 -9.53 -2.58 -13.12
N VAL A 15 -8.97 -1.40 -12.79
CA VAL A 15 -8.92 -0.25 -13.72
C VAL A 15 -8.07 -0.57 -14.95
N THR A 16 -6.90 -1.18 -14.75
CA THR A 16 -6.04 -1.59 -15.88
C THR A 16 -6.77 -2.58 -16.79
N ALA A 17 -7.40 -3.62 -16.22
CA ALA A 17 -8.11 -4.63 -17.00
C ALA A 17 -9.28 -4.03 -17.79
N LEU A 18 -10.08 -3.13 -17.18
CA LEU A 18 -11.18 -2.43 -17.84
C LEU A 18 -10.72 -1.60 -19.04
N LEU A 19 -9.62 -0.87 -18.88
CA LEU A 19 -9.14 0.04 -19.93
C LEU A 19 -8.40 -0.72 -21.03
N ALA A 20 -7.57 -1.69 -20.66
CA ALA A 20 -6.83 -2.53 -21.61
C ALA A 20 -7.77 -3.39 -22.47
N SER A 21 -8.90 -3.88 -21.91
CA SER A 21 -9.85 -4.75 -22.64
C SER A 21 -10.53 -4.09 -23.84
N ARG A 22 -10.42 -2.76 -23.97
CA ARG A 22 -10.92 -2.03 -25.13
C ARG A 22 -10.10 -2.27 -26.41
N ARG A 23 -8.84 -2.71 -26.26
CA ARG A 23 -7.87 -2.83 -27.37
C ARG A 23 -7.13 -4.17 -27.39
N HIS A 24 -7.12 -4.88 -26.26
CA HIS A 24 -6.36 -6.11 -26.05
C HIS A 24 -7.25 -7.25 -25.59
N GLU A 25 -6.78 -8.49 -25.75
CA GLU A 25 -7.28 -9.66 -25.04
C GLU A 25 -6.73 -9.60 -23.61
N VAL A 26 -7.59 -9.51 -22.60
CA VAL A 26 -7.16 -9.36 -21.21
C VAL A 26 -7.52 -10.57 -20.38
N VAL A 27 -6.51 -11.09 -19.67
CA VAL A 27 -6.65 -12.12 -18.64
C VAL A 27 -6.31 -11.48 -17.29
N LEU A 28 -7.28 -11.40 -16.40
CA LEU A 28 -7.11 -10.94 -15.00
C LEU A 28 -6.92 -12.16 -14.10
N VAL A 29 -5.75 -12.25 -13.48
CA VAL A 29 -5.38 -13.32 -12.53
C VAL A 29 -5.46 -12.80 -11.11
N THR A 30 -6.19 -13.48 -10.23
CA THR A 30 -6.27 -13.14 -8.81
C THR A 30 -6.19 -14.36 -7.92
N LYS A 31 -5.39 -14.27 -6.86
CA LYS A 31 -5.08 -15.35 -5.91
C LYS A 31 -6.29 -15.79 -5.09
N GLY A 32 -7.16 -14.85 -4.72
CA GLY A 32 -8.42 -15.08 -4.03
C GLY A 32 -9.63 -14.95 -4.95
N ALA A 33 -10.80 -14.62 -4.39
CA ALA A 33 -11.95 -14.14 -5.15
C ALA A 33 -11.67 -12.74 -5.70
N ILE A 34 -12.31 -12.35 -6.81
CA ILE A 34 -12.08 -11.06 -7.47
C ILE A 34 -12.28 -9.84 -6.55
N ALA A 35 -13.18 -9.95 -5.57
CA ALA A 35 -13.47 -8.90 -4.60
C ALA A 35 -12.61 -9.00 -3.32
N GLU A 36 -11.60 -9.85 -3.30
CA GLU A 36 -10.73 -10.06 -2.14
C GLU A 36 -9.40 -9.32 -2.34
N SER A 37 -9.36 -8.06 -1.95
CA SER A 37 -8.20 -7.19 -2.12
C SER A 37 -8.05 -6.22 -0.95
N SER A 38 -6.87 -5.58 -0.83
CA SER A 38 -6.66 -4.49 0.14
C SER A 38 -7.57 -3.28 -0.13
N THR A 39 -7.98 -3.05 -1.37
CA THR A 39 -8.91 -1.97 -1.75
C THR A 39 -10.21 -2.07 -0.97
N ARG A 40 -10.80 -3.25 -0.85
CA ARG A 40 -12.05 -3.48 -0.12
C ARG A 40 -12.01 -2.98 1.32
N TRP A 41 -10.85 -3.04 1.97
CA TRP A 41 -10.66 -2.69 3.37
C TRP A 41 -10.23 -1.24 3.59
N ALA A 42 -10.09 -0.43 2.52
CA ALA A 42 -9.75 0.97 2.63
C ALA A 42 -10.91 1.77 3.21
N GLN A 43 -10.75 2.24 4.45
CA GLN A 43 -11.74 3.04 5.18
C GLN A 43 -11.65 4.54 4.84
N GLY A 44 -10.44 5.02 4.54
CA GLY A 44 -10.19 6.38 4.09
C GLY A 44 -10.81 6.64 2.72
N GLY A 45 -10.69 7.87 2.26
CA GLY A 45 -11.21 8.28 0.97
C GLY A 45 -10.20 8.19 -0.17
N ILE A 46 -10.55 8.84 -1.26
CA ILE A 46 -9.66 9.14 -2.38
C ILE A 46 -9.45 10.66 -2.46
N ALA A 47 -8.18 11.08 -2.50
CA ALA A 47 -7.83 12.50 -2.56
C ALA A 47 -7.91 13.00 -4.00
N ALA A 48 -8.70 14.05 -4.26
CA ALA A 48 -8.71 14.71 -5.56
C ALA A 48 -9.24 16.15 -5.46
N VAL A 49 -8.71 17.04 -6.28
CA VAL A 49 -9.19 18.42 -6.39
C VAL A 49 -10.52 18.43 -7.12
N THR A 50 -11.61 18.69 -6.39
CA THR A 50 -12.98 18.67 -6.92
C THR A 50 -13.80 19.90 -6.50
N SER A 51 -13.16 20.92 -5.91
CA SER A 51 -13.80 22.15 -5.46
C SER A 51 -13.03 23.38 -5.93
N ALA A 52 -13.69 24.53 -5.98
CA ALA A 52 -13.12 25.79 -6.44
C ALA A 52 -12.16 26.45 -5.44
N ASP A 53 -12.23 26.07 -4.16
CA ASP A 53 -11.36 26.55 -3.07
C ASP A 53 -10.09 25.73 -2.90
N ASP A 54 -9.89 24.70 -3.73
CA ASP A 54 -8.70 23.86 -3.78
C ASP A 54 -8.01 23.98 -5.14
N SER A 55 -6.75 23.53 -5.24
CA SER A 55 -6.00 23.54 -6.49
C SER A 55 -5.03 22.36 -6.58
N VAL A 56 -4.68 21.98 -7.82
CA VAL A 56 -3.66 20.97 -8.10
C VAL A 56 -2.33 21.35 -7.43
N ALA A 57 -1.96 22.63 -7.45
CA ALA A 57 -0.73 23.11 -6.84
C ALA A 57 -0.68 22.88 -5.32
N LEU A 58 -1.80 23.10 -4.61
CA LEU A 58 -1.90 22.80 -3.18
C LEU A 58 -1.81 21.30 -2.90
N HIS A 59 -2.44 20.45 -3.71
CA HIS A 59 -2.34 18.99 -3.56
C HIS A 59 -0.92 18.48 -3.83
N VAL A 60 -0.24 19.06 -4.84
CA VAL A 60 1.18 18.77 -5.12
C VAL A 60 2.05 19.12 -3.92
N GLU A 61 1.89 20.32 -3.35
CA GLU A 61 2.71 20.77 -2.21
C GLU A 61 2.48 19.91 -0.96
N ASP A 62 1.23 19.58 -0.64
CA ASP A 62 0.90 18.68 0.48
C ASP A 62 1.56 17.31 0.28
N THR A 63 1.53 16.77 -0.95
CA THR A 63 2.13 15.47 -1.27
C THR A 63 3.66 15.50 -1.15
N LEU A 64 4.31 16.53 -1.68
CA LEU A 64 5.76 16.70 -1.59
C LEU A 64 6.22 16.86 -0.14
N THR A 65 5.49 17.65 0.64
CA THR A 65 5.76 17.86 2.08
C THR A 65 5.68 16.54 2.84
N ALA A 66 4.58 15.78 2.64
CA ALA A 66 4.40 14.49 3.29
C ALA A 66 5.49 13.49 2.94
N GLY A 67 5.98 13.50 1.70
CA GLY A 67 7.00 12.58 1.19
C GLY A 67 8.43 12.85 1.66
N ALA A 68 8.63 13.85 2.53
CA ALA A 68 9.89 14.14 3.23
C ALA A 68 11.12 14.30 2.30
N GLY A 69 10.92 14.96 1.15
CA GLY A 69 11.97 15.30 0.19
C GLY A 69 12.42 14.17 -0.73
N LEU A 70 11.69 13.05 -0.80
CA LEU A 70 12.01 11.91 -1.68
C LEU A 70 11.00 11.68 -2.80
N CYS A 71 9.93 12.47 -2.89
CA CYS A 71 9.01 12.37 -4.01
C CYS A 71 9.68 12.75 -5.34
N SER A 72 9.30 12.04 -6.40
CA SER A 72 9.48 12.52 -7.76
C SER A 72 8.45 13.62 -8.05
N ARG A 73 8.88 14.86 -8.21
CA ARG A 73 7.97 15.99 -8.48
C ARG A 73 7.08 15.71 -9.70
N SER A 74 7.67 15.19 -10.79
CA SER A 74 6.91 14.86 -12.01
C SER A 74 5.84 13.81 -11.77
N ALA A 75 6.11 12.78 -10.94
CA ALA A 75 5.12 11.77 -10.60
C ALA A 75 3.98 12.34 -9.73
N VAL A 76 4.31 13.24 -8.80
CA VAL A 76 3.32 13.93 -7.97
C VAL A 76 2.44 14.87 -8.81
N GLU A 77 3.05 15.62 -9.74
CA GLU A 77 2.31 16.50 -10.65
C GLU A 77 1.34 15.71 -11.54
N VAL A 78 1.76 14.57 -12.08
CA VAL A 78 0.89 13.63 -12.83
C VAL A 78 -0.26 13.15 -11.95
N LEU A 79 0.04 12.63 -10.75
CA LEU A 79 -0.99 12.14 -9.83
C LEU A 79 -2.07 13.21 -9.56
N CYS A 80 -1.64 14.40 -9.16
CA CYS A 80 -2.54 15.46 -8.72
C CYS A 80 -3.31 16.09 -9.89
N SER A 81 -2.68 16.29 -11.05
CA SER A 81 -3.33 16.88 -12.23
C SER A 81 -4.33 15.95 -12.90
N GLU A 82 -4.07 14.63 -12.92
CA GLU A 82 -4.97 13.63 -13.48
C GLU A 82 -6.04 13.14 -12.48
N GLY A 83 -5.92 13.53 -11.21
CA GLY A 83 -6.82 13.14 -10.13
C GLY A 83 -8.31 13.42 -10.41
N PRO A 84 -8.71 14.63 -10.82
CA PRO A 84 -10.11 14.93 -11.16
C PRO A 84 -10.70 14.01 -12.24
N ALA A 85 -9.91 13.71 -13.27
CA ALA A 85 -10.32 12.80 -14.34
C ALA A 85 -10.41 11.33 -13.86
N ALA A 86 -9.56 10.93 -12.92
CA ALA A 86 -9.62 9.62 -12.27
C ALA A 86 -10.93 9.45 -11.47
N VAL A 87 -11.31 10.47 -10.69
CA VAL A 87 -12.59 10.47 -9.94
C VAL A 87 -13.78 10.43 -10.89
N ALA A 88 -13.74 11.22 -11.98
CA ALA A 88 -14.81 11.20 -12.99
C ALA A 88 -14.97 9.80 -13.62
N ALA A 89 -13.88 9.08 -13.87
CA ALA A 89 -13.93 7.71 -14.37
C ALA A 89 -14.56 6.75 -13.34
N LEU A 90 -14.22 6.86 -12.05
CA LEU A 90 -14.83 6.05 -11.00
C LEU A 90 -16.34 6.30 -10.89
N LEU A 91 -16.78 7.55 -10.97
CA LEU A 91 -18.22 7.91 -11.03
C LEU A 91 -18.90 7.27 -12.25
N ALA A 92 -18.25 7.30 -13.42
CA ALA A 92 -18.79 6.71 -14.65
C ALA A 92 -18.90 5.18 -14.57
N TRP A 93 -18.04 4.50 -13.77
CA TRP A 93 -18.14 3.07 -13.47
C TRP A 93 -19.13 2.75 -12.34
N GLY A 94 -19.83 3.78 -11.79
CA GLY A 94 -20.89 3.61 -10.82
C GLY A 94 -20.44 3.60 -9.36
N VAL A 95 -19.30 4.21 -9.04
CA VAL A 95 -18.92 4.47 -7.65
C VAL A 95 -19.82 5.57 -7.09
N GLY A 96 -20.53 5.26 -6.01
CA GLY A 96 -21.43 6.19 -5.32
C GLY A 96 -20.70 6.93 -4.20
N PHE A 97 -20.01 8.05 -4.52
CA PHE A 97 -19.43 8.91 -3.49
C PHE A 97 -20.50 9.67 -2.72
N ASP A 98 -20.25 9.91 -1.43
CA ASP A 98 -21.12 10.67 -0.54
C ASP A 98 -21.34 12.10 -1.05
N ARG A 99 -22.53 12.67 -0.80
CA ARG A 99 -22.92 14.00 -1.26
C ARG A 99 -23.44 14.85 -0.13
N ASP A 100 -23.21 16.17 -0.28
CA ASP A 100 -23.76 17.21 0.56
C ASP A 100 -24.36 18.29 -0.33
N GLY A 101 -25.66 18.58 -0.16
CA GLY A 101 -26.38 19.57 -0.98
C GLY A 101 -26.35 19.32 -2.50
N GLY A 102 -26.12 18.07 -2.94
CA GLY A 102 -25.99 17.70 -4.36
C GLY A 102 -24.56 17.64 -4.87
N ASP A 103 -23.60 18.31 -4.25
CA ASP A 103 -22.17 18.24 -4.55
C ASP A 103 -21.52 17.03 -3.89
N LEU A 104 -20.30 16.67 -4.32
CA LEU A 104 -19.48 15.65 -3.65
C LEU A 104 -19.10 16.13 -2.25
N ALA A 105 -19.40 15.34 -1.23
CA ALA A 105 -18.97 15.60 0.13
C ALA A 105 -17.44 15.42 0.24
N ARG A 106 -16.76 16.33 0.94
CA ARG A 106 -15.30 16.35 1.08
C ARG A 106 -14.91 16.36 2.55
N GLY A 107 -13.99 15.48 2.91
CA GLY A 107 -13.37 15.43 4.22
C GLY A 107 -11.97 16.03 4.23
N LEU A 108 -11.48 16.34 5.43
CA LEU A 108 -10.10 16.72 5.70
C LEU A 108 -9.41 15.55 6.45
N GLU A 109 -8.25 15.14 5.95
CA GLU A 109 -7.36 14.21 6.66
C GLU A 109 -6.05 14.93 7.00
N ALA A 110 -5.27 14.39 7.95
CA ALA A 110 -4.02 14.98 8.40
C ALA A 110 -3.04 15.21 7.23
N ALA A 111 -2.25 16.25 7.35
CA ALA A 111 -1.29 16.73 6.37
C ALA A 111 -1.89 17.21 5.03
N HIS A 112 -3.21 17.27 4.88
CA HIS A 112 -3.87 17.99 3.78
C HIS A 112 -4.19 19.43 4.18
N SER A 113 -3.87 20.38 3.31
CA SER A 113 -4.17 21.80 3.51
C SER A 113 -5.61 22.18 3.16
N ARG A 114 -6.36 21.28 2.48
CA ARG A 114 -7.75 21.49 2.02
C ARG A 114 -8.57 20.21 2.15
N SER A 115 -9.89 20.38 2.29
CA SER A 115 -10.87 19.29 2.27
C SER A 115 -11.03 18.78 0.85
N ARG A 116 -10.31 17.69 0.50
CA ARG A 116 -10.33 17.08 -0.85
C ARG A 116 -10.59 15.59 -0.84
N ILE A 117 -10.85 15.00 0.32
CA ILE A 117 -11.01 13.56 0.46
C ILE A 117 -12.46 13.18 0.19
N LEU A 118 -12.70 12.39 -0.85
CA LEU A 118 -14.02 11.86 -1.19
C LEU A 118 -14.22 10.52 -0.51
N HIS A 119 -15.36 10.36 0.15
CA HIS A 119 -15.75 9.12 0.83
C HIS A 119 -16.97 8.48 0.16
N ALA A 120 -17.19 7.21 0.42
CA ALA A 120 -18.39 6.50 0.02
C ALA A 120 -18.87 5.62 1.18
N GLY A 121 -20.13 5.78 1.57
CA GLY A 121 -20.71 5.02 2.69
C GLY A 121 -20.04 5.31 4.05
N GLY A 122 -19.58 6.55 4.27
CA GLY A 122 -18.84 6.95 5.46
C GLY A 122 -17.40 6.43 5.46
N ASP A 123 -17.13 5.35 6.18
CA ASP A 123 -15.82 4.69 6.28
C ASP A 123 -15.72 3.37 5.47
N ALA A 124 -16.44 3.27 4.35
CA ALA A 124 -16.50 2.07 3.49
C ALA A 124 -16.10 2.36 2.03
N THR A 125 -15.30 3.41 1.80
CA THR A 125 -14.95 3.90 0.45
C THR A 125 -14.34 2.81 -0.44
N GLY A 126 -13.42 2.03 0.09
CA GLY A 126 -12.78 0.95 -0.64
C GLY A 126 -13.76 -0.14 -1.09
N SER A 127 -14.71 -0.54 -0.23
CA SER A 127 -15.74 -1.51 -0.57
C SER A 127 -16.64 -1.01 -1.71
N ALA A 128 -17.06 0.25 -1.65
CA ALA A 128 -17.89 0.86 -2.69
C ALA A 128 -17.17 0.93 -4.06
N ILE A 129 -15.89 1.30 -4.05
CA ILE A 129 -15.05 1.31 -5.25
C ILE A 129 -14.88 -0.10 -5.80
N GLU A 130 -14.48 -1.05 -4.96
CA GLU A 130 -14.25 -2.45 -5.34
C GLU A 130 -15.50 -3.06 -5.98
N GLU A 131 -16.66 -2.93 -5.34
CA GLU A 131 -17.92 -3.46 -5.84
C GLU A 131 -18.33 -2.88 -7.20
N ALA A 132 -18.14 -1.57 -7.39
CA ALA A 132 -18.42 -0.92 -8.66
C ALA A 132 -17.49 -1.42 -9.77
N LEU A 133 -16.18 -1.49 -9.51
CA LEU A 133 -15.20 -1.95 -10.47
C LEU A 133 -15.34 -3.43 -10.80
N VAL A 134 -15.62 -4.30 -9.82
CA VAL A 134 -15.90 -5.72 -10.05
C VAL A 134 -17.13 -5.91 -10.95
N ARG A 135 -18.21 -5.15 -10.71
CA ARG A 135 -19.38 -5.17 -11.63
C ARG A 135 -18.99 -4.75 -13.04
N ALA A 136 -18.19 -3.69 -13.18
CA ALA A 136 -17.75 -3.21 -14.49
C ALA A 136 -16.86 -4.24 -15.21
N VAL A 137 -15.89 -4.87 -14.51
CA VAL A 137 -15.03 -5.92 -15.09
C VAL A 137 -15.83 -7.13 -15.53
N ARG A 138 -16.80 -7.57 -14.73
CA ARG A 138 -17.68 -8.71 -15.09
C ARG A 138 -18.56 -8.43 -16.31
N ALA A 139 -18.84 -7.16 -16.61
CA ALA A 139 -19.57 -6.75 -17.82
C ALA A 139 -18.66 -6.49 -19.03
N ALA A 140 -17.35 -6.46 -18.85
CA ALA A 140 -16.36 -6.22 -19.90
C ALA A 140 -15.83 -7.54 -20.50
N PRO A 141 -15.20 -7.53 -21.69
CA PRO A 141 -14.59 -8.71 -22.31
C PRO A 141 -13.24 -9.04 -21.64
N VAL A 142 -13.26 -9.33 -20.34
CA VAL A 142 -12.10 -9.70 -19.52
C VAL A 142 -12.26 -11.15 -19.05
N THR A 143 -11.27 -11.99 -19.33
CA THR A 143 -11.21 -13.34 -18.76
C THR A 143 -10.68 -13.24 -17.33
N VAL A 144 -11.47 -13.65 -16.34
CA VAL A 144 -11.09 -13.60 -14.92
C VAL A 144 -10.75 -15.00 -14.42
N LEU A 145 -9.53 -15.17 -13.90
CA LEU A 145 -9.04 -16.40 -13.28
C LEU A 145 -8.90 -16.17 -11.77
N GLU A 146 -9.95 -16.53 -11.04
CA GLU A 146 -9.96 -16.50 -9.57
C GLU A 146 -9.21 -17.71 -8.99
N ARG A 147 -8.77 -17.62 -7.73
CA ARG A 147 -8.00 -18.65 -7.00
C ARG A 147 -6.79 -19.13 -7.78
N THR A 148 -6.14 -18.20 -8.47
CA THR A 148 -5.00 -18.42 -9.32
C THR A 148 -3.87 -17.51 -8.87
N ALA A 149 -2.81 -18.08 -8.29
CA ALA A 149 -1.67 -17.33 -7.74
C ALA A 149 -0.53 -17.26 -8.75
N VAL A 150 0.08 -16.08 -8.92
CA VAL A 150 1.31 -15.96 -9.72
C VAL A 150 2.45 -16.70 -8.99
N VAL A 151 3.14 -17.57 -9.72
CA VAL A 151 4.34 -18.28 -9.24
C VAL A 151 5.57 -17.49 -9.62
N ASP A 152 5.81 -17.35 -10.93
CA ASP A 152 6.95 -16.62 -11.49
C ASP A 152 6.60 -15.91 -12.80
N LEU A 153 7.43 -14.94 -13.19
CA LEU A 153 7.38 -14.30 -14.50
C LEU A 153 8.16 -15.15 -15.52
N VAL A 154 7.56 -15.42 -16.67
CA VAL A 154 8.19 -16.18 -17.76
C VAL A 154 9.12 -15.26 -18.53
N ARG A 155 10.43 -15.46 -18.37
CA ARG A 155 11.48 -14.63 -18.97
C ARG A 155 12.61 -15.49 -19.54
N PRO A 156 12.44 -16.08 -20.74
CA PRO A 156 13.50 -16.88 -21.40
C PRO A 156 14.63 -16.03 -21.98
N GLY A 157 14.41 -14.74 -22.15
CA GLY A 157 15.36 -13.77 -22.73
C GLY A 157 15.32 -12.44 -21.97
N PRO A 158 15.53 -11.31 -22.66
CA PRO A 158 15.50 -9.99 -22.02
C PRO A 158 14.09 -9.54 -21.60
N ALA A 159 13.05 -10.02 -22.29
CA ALA A 159 11.67 -9.60 -22.08
C ALA A 159 10.86 -10.63 -21.28
N VAL A 160 9.88 -10.15 -20.53
CA VAL A 160 8.82 -10.96 -19.92
C VAL A 160 7.79 -11.29 -21.02
N VAL A 161 7.43 -12.57 -21.14
CA VAL A 161 6.55 -13.09 -22.18
C VAL A 161 5.35 -13.87 -21.63
N GLY A 162 5.08 -13.76 -20.33
CA GLY A 162 3.97 -14.44 -19.67
C GLY A 162 4.20 -14.62 -18.17
N VAL A 163 3.34 -15.41 -17.56
CA VAL A 163 3.39 -15.79 -16.16
C VAL A 163 3.18 -17.30 -15.99
N ASP A 164 3.88 -17.90 -15.03
CA ASP A 164 3.54 -19.22 -14.51
C ASP A 164 2.62 -19.00 -13.28
N VAL A 165 1.50 -19.71 -13.25
CA VAL A 165 0.49 -19.56 -12.20
C VAL A 165 0.20 -20.90 -11.53
N LEU A 166 -0.12 -20.87 -10.23
CA LEU A 166 -0.61 -22.02 -9.47
C LEU A 166 -2.13 -21.99 -9.46
N ARG A 167 -2.74 -22.99 -10.06
CA ARG A 167 -4.19 -23.16 -10.10
C ARG A 167 -4.55 -24.63 -9.88
N ASP A 168 -5.53 -24.90 -9.05
CA ASP A 168 -6.02 -26.25 -8.74
C ASP A 168 -4.89 -27.25 -8.40
N GLY A 169 -3.82 -26.77 -7.73
CA GLY A 169 -2.68 -27.58 -7.32
C GLY A 169 -1.63 -27.85 -8.41
N SER A 170 -1.81 -27.32 -9.62
CA SER A 170 -0.88 -27.44 -10.75
C SER A 170 -0.33 -26.09 -11.21
N VAL A 171 0.87 -26.11 -11.81
CA VAL A 171 1.46 -24.92 -12.44
C VAL A 171 1.06 -24.89 -13.91
N GLU A 172 0.46 -23.80 -14.31
CA GLU A 172 0.05 -23.53 -15.70
C GLU A 172 0.77 -22.28 -16.21
N ARG A 173 1.12 -22.27 -17.51
CA ARG A 173 1.70 -21.10 -18.15
C ARG A 173 0.65 -20.32 -18.91
N ILE A 174 0.65 -19.00 -18.74
CA ILE A 174 -0.15 -18.05 -19.51
C ILE A 174 0.82 -17.16 -20.29
N ASP A 175 0.91 -17.39 -21.59
CA ASP A 175 1.72 -16.53 -22.47
C ASP A 175 1.04 -15.17 -22.66
N ALA A 176 1.83 -14.11 -22.73
CA ALA A 176 1.36 -12.73 -22.88
C ALA A 176 2.38 -11.86 -23.61
N ASP A 177 1.88 -10.87 -24.35
CA ASP A 177 2.69 -9.81 -24.96
C ASP A 177 3.10 -8.75 -23.92
N ALA A 178 2.28 -8.60 -22.86
CA ALA A 178 2.58 -7.76 -21.70
C ALA A 178 1.98 -8.32 -20.41
N VAL A 179 2.73 -8.18 -19.31
CA VAL A 179 2.28 -8.52 -17.95
C VAL A 179 2.24 -7.25 -17.10
N VAL A 180 1.10 -7.01 -16.44
CA VAL A 180 0.93 -5.88 -15.51
C VAL A 180 0.77 -6.42 -14.09
N LEU A 181 1.74 -6.15 -13.22
CA LEU A 181 1.64 -6.45 -11.80
C LEU A 181 0.81 -5.38 -11.10
N ALA A 182 -0.24 -5.80 -10.38
CA ALA A 182 -1.14 -4.97 -9.57
C ALA A 182 -1.47 -5.67 -8.23
N THR A 183 -0.49 -6.38 -7.69
CA THR A 183 -0.63 -7.37 -6.60
C THR A 183 -0.65 -6.76 -5.20
N GLY A 184 -0.51 -5.44 -5.07
CA GLY A 184 -0.43 -4.77 -3.76
C GLY A 184 0.89 -5.03 -3.04
N GLY A 185 0.89 -4.75 -1.73
CA GLY A 185 2.06 -4.84 -0.87
C GLY A 185 2.20 -6.19 -0.13
N ALA A 186 2.96 -6.18 0.97
CA ALA A 186 3.28 -7.36 1.77
C ALA A 186 3.04 -7.13 3.27
N GLY A 187 1.87 -6.63 3.66
CA GLY A 187 1.57 -6.35 5.08
C GLY A 187 1.67 -7.58 5.98
N ARG A 188 1.50 -8.77 5.42
CA ARG A 188 1.64 -10.04 6.15
C ARG A 188 3.10 -10.37 6.54
N LEU A 189 4.05 -9.50 6.23
CA LEU A 189 5.40 -9.52 6.82
C LEU A 189 5.40 -9.21 8.32
N PHE A 190 4.39 -8.49 8.83
CA PHE A 190 4.36 -7.98 10.20
C PHE A 190 3.23 -8.60 11.01
N SER A 191 3.45 -8.80 12.31
CA SER A 191 2.43 -9.32 13.24
C SER A 191 1.27 -8.34 13.45
N HIS A 192 1.51 -7.03 13.33
CA HIS A 192 0.50 -6.01 13.40
C HIS A 192 0.32 -5.38 12.02
N THR A 193 -0.79 -5.66 11.38
CA THR A 193 -1.09 -5.17 10.03
C THR A 193 -2.58 -4.91 9.84
N THR A 194 -2.90 -3.89 9.05
CA THR A 194 -4.26 -3.59 8.59
C THR A 194 -4.59 -4.28 7.26
N ASN A 195 -3.61 -4.99 6.68
CA ASN A 195 -3.75 -5.64 5.39
C ASN A 195 -4.40 -7.03 5.51
N PRO A 196 -5.21 -7.44 4.51
CA PRO A 196 -5.83 -8.76 4.47
C PRO A 196 -4.80 -9.88 4.29
N GLU A 197 -5.23 -11.13 4.48
CA GLU A 197 -4.39 -12.33 4.39
C GLU A 197 -3.70 -12.49 3.02
N VAL A 198 -4.30 -11.94 1.96
CA VAL A 198 -3.77 -12.01 0.59
C VAL A 198 -2.55 -11.10 0.34
N ALA A 199 -2.21 -10.19 1.28
CA ALA A 199 -1.11 -9.23 1.10
C ALA A 199 0.25 -9.84 1.47
N THR A 200 0.79 -10.71 0.63
CA THR A 200 2.03 -11.50 0.84
C THR A 200 3.18 -11.13 -0.10
N GLY A 201 3.06 -10.05 -0.89
CA GLY A 201 4.15 -9.51 -1.72
C GLY A 201 4.47 -10.31 -2.99
N ASP A 202 3.51 -11.07 -3.49
CA ASP A 202 3.72 -12.05 -4.56
C ASP A 202 4.31 -11.43 -5.84
N GLY A 203 3.76 -10.31 -6.30
CA GLY A 203 4.25 -9.65 -7.51
C GLY A 203 5.63 -9.03 -7.35
N LEU A 204 5.92 -8.41 -6.19
CA LEU A 204 7.26 -7.88 -5.92
C LEU A 204 8.29 -9.02 -5.88
N ALA A 205 7.99 -10.12 -5.18
CA ALA A 205 8.89 -11.27 -5.10
C ALA A 205 9.13 -11.88 -6.49
N ALA A 206 8.09 -12.07 -7.30
CA ALA A 206 8.22 -12.58 -8.67
C ALA A 206 9.04 -11.61 -9.55
N ALA A 207 8.84 -10.29 -9.41
CA ALA A 207 9.62 -9.28 -10.13
C ALA A 207 11.10 -9.30 -9.75
N LEU A 208 11.41 -9.41 -8.44
CA LEU A 208 12.79 -9.54 -7.95
C LEU A 208 13.47 -10.80 -8.46
N ARG A 209 12.77 -11.94 -8.47
CA ARG A 209 13.28 -13.20 -9.05
C ARG A 209 13.52 -13.10 -10.56
N ALA A 210 12.67 -12.36 -11.25
CA ALA A 210 12.86 -12.08 -12.68
C ALA A 210 13.99 -11.08 -12.98
N GLY A 211 14.55 -10.41 -11.94
CA GLY A 211 15.62 -9.44 -12.07
C GLY A 211 15.15 -8.02 -12.41
N ALA A 212 13.90 -7.70 -12.13
CA ALA A 212 13.42 -6.31 -12.20
C ALA A 212 14.07 -5.43 -11.14
N GLU A 213 14.27 -4.15 -11.47
CA GLU A 213 14.72 -3.17 -10.49
C GLU A 213 13.59 -2.83 -9.51
N ALA A 214 13.95 -2.73 -8.23
CA ALA A 214 13.07 -2.26 -7.17
C ALA A 214 13.71 -1.08 -6.43
N ALA A 215 12.90 -0.18 -5.89
CA ALA A 215 13.37 1.00 -5.20
C ALA A 215 12.60 1.27 -3.91
N ASP A 216 13.26 1.94 -2.95
CA ASP A 216 12.66 2.52 -1.74
C ASP A 216 11.98 1.48 -0.82
N LEU A 217 12.46 0.22 -0.84
CA LEU A 217 11.85 -0.91 -0.12
C LEU A 217 11.91 -0.76 1.42
N GLU A 218 12.78 0.11 1.94
CA GLU A 218 12.86 0.43 3.37
C GLU A 218 11.67 1.27 3.86
N PHE A 219 10.91 1.94 2.97
CA PHE A 219 9.81 2.81 3.35
C PHE A 219 8.50 2.04 3.44
N TYR A 220 8.22 1.52 4.62
CA TYR A 220 6.95 0.89 4.98
C TYR A 220 6.20 1.80 5.95
N GLN A 221 5.01 2.29 5.57
CA GLN A 221 4.19 3.15 6.43
C GLN A 221 3.40 2.29 7.44
N PHE A 222 3.53 2.64 8.71
CA PHE A 222 2.70 2.06 9.77
C PHE A 222 1.56 3.03 10.07
N HIS A 223 0.31 2.55 9.96
CA HIS A 223 -0.84 3.35 10.38
C HIS A 223 -0.83 3.48 11.89
N PRO A 224 -0.99 4.69 12.45
CA PRO A 224 -0.89 4.91 13.90
C PRO A 224 -1.91 4.13 14.72
N THR A 225 -3.13 3.99 14.21
CA THR A 225 -4.28 3.50 14.97
C THR A 225 -4.96 2.31 14.28
N ALA A 226 -4.53 1.09 14.62
CA ALA A 226 -5.29 -0.13 14.44
C ALA A 226 -5.79 -0.61 15.81
N LEU A 227 -6.94 -1.29 15.89
CA LEU A 227 -7.39 -1.89 17.14
C LEU A 227 -6.30 -2.85 17.65
N ALA A 228 -5.87 -2.65 18.90
CA ALA A 228 -4.92 -3.53 19.58
C ALA A 228 -5.63 -4.78 20.12
N LEU A 229 -6.42 -5.43 19.25
CA LEU A 229 -7.27 -6.59 19.53
C LEU A 229 -7.11 -7.59 18.37
N PRO A 230 -7.52 -8.86 18.53
CA PRO A 230 -7.46 -9.83 17.45
C PRO A 230 -8.14 -9.32 16.18
N GLY A 231 -7.45 -9.49 15.03
CA GLY A 231 -7.93 -9.01 13.72
C GLY A 231 -7.37 -7.63 13.30
N GLY A 232 -6.81 -6.83 14.21
CA GLY A 232 -6.07 -5.61 13.85
C GLY A 232 -6.86 -4.59 13.00
N PHE A 233 -8.17 -4.43 13.26
CA PHE A 233 -9.05 -3.59 12.44
C PHE A 233 -8.56 -2.14 12.39
N LEU A 234 -8.51 -1.55 11.20
CA LEU A 234 -8.11 -0.16 11.02
C LEU A 234 -9.08 0.79 11.71
N VAL A 235 -8.58 1.71 12.53
CA VAL A 235 -9.32 2.88 13.00
C VAL A 235 -8.82 4.08 12.22
N SER A 236 -9.62 4.52 11.25
CA SER A 236 -9.27 5.56 10.30
C SER A 236 -8.76 6.83 10.97
N GLU A 237 -7.84 7.50 10.31
CA GLU A 237 -7.33 8.82 10.68
C GLU A 237 -8.44 9.87 10.79
N ALA A 238 -9.51 9.73 10.02
CA ALA A 238 -10.66 10.62 10.05
C ALA A 238 -11.30 10.73 11.46
N VAL A 239 -11.20 9.70 12.30
CA VAL A 239 -11.66 9.78 13.71
C VAL A 239 -10.85 10.79 14.51
N ARG A 240 -9.52 10.87 14.27
CA ARG A 240 -8.66 11.91 14.86
C ARG A 240 -8.93 13.28 14.21
N GLY A 241 -9.26 13.29 12.93
CA GLY A 241 -9.73 14.48 12.22
C GLY A 241 -11.01 15.10 12.82
N GLU A 242 -11.91 14.27 13.36
CA GLU A 242 -13.08 14.72 14.10
C GLU A 242 -12.77 15.23 15.52
N GLY A 243 -11.52 15.07 15.99
CA GLY A 243 -11.07 15.56 17.26
C GLY A 243 -10.75 14.51 18.31
N ALA A 244 -10.82 13.20 18.00
CA ALA A 244 -10.40 12.18 18.96
C ALA A 244 -8.92 12.32 19.31
N VAL A 245 -8.57 12.05 20.57
CA VAL A 245 -7.22 12.25 21.13
C VAL A 245 -6.58 10.93 21.55
N LEU A 246 -5.24 10.91 21.63
CA LEU A 246 -4.47 9.76 22.05
C LEU A 246 -4.05 9.89 23.52
N ARG A 247 -4.34 8.83 24.30
CA ARG A 247 -3.97 8.76 25.72
C ARG A 247 -3.09 7.54 26.00
N ASP A 248 -2.16 7.71 26.91
CA ASP A 248 -1.34 6.62 27.42
C ASP A 248 -2.08 5.80 28.51
N ALA A 249 -1.40 4.81 29.09
CA ALA A 249 -1.96 3.97 30.15
C ALA A 249 -2.31 4.74 31.44
N ALA A 250 -1.70 5.91 31.69
CA ALA A 250 -2.03 6.80 32.80
C ALA A 250 -3.21 7.75 32.49
N GLY A 251 -3.71 7.74 31.24
CA GLY A 251 -4.78 8.62 30.78
C GLY A 251 -4.28 9.98 30.29
N GLU A 252 -2.98 10.21 30.19
CA GLU A 252 -2.41 11.47 29.73
C GLU A 252 -2.44 11.58 28.20
N ARG A 253 -2.87 12.76 27.68
CA ARG A 253 -2.77 13.13 26.27
C ARG A 253 -1.32 13.50 25.95
N PHE A 254 -0.59 12.65 25.24
CA PHE A 254 0.85 12.81 25.05
C PHE A 254 1.26 13.50 23.73
N MET A 255 0.40 13.51 22.70
CA MET A 255 0.74 14.05 21.38
C MET A 255 1.04 15.55 21.38
N THR A 256 0.45 16.33 22.26
CA THR A 256 0.69 17.78 22.41
C THR A 256 2.14 18.14 22.78
N GLY A 257 2.86 17.20 23.41
CA GLY A 257 4.29 17.33 23.70
C GLY A 257 5.22 16.83 22.60
N VAL A 258 4.67 16.25 21.51
CA VAL A 258 5.43 15.63 20.42
C VAL A 258 5.46 16.52 19.18
N HIS A 259 4.31 17.08 18.78
CA HIS A 259 4.19 17.86 17.54
C HIS A 259 3.14 18.97 17.70
N PRO A 260 3.31 20.15 17.05
CA PRO A 260 2.33 21.24 17.11
C PRO A 260 0.92 20.82 16.67
N ASP A 261 0.80 20.00 15.64
CA ASP A 261 -0.49 19.49 15.14
C ASP A 261 -1.01 18.29 15.94
N ALA A 262 -0.32 17.90 17.01
CA ALA A 262 -0.69 16.81 17.92
C ALA A 262 -1.13 15.53 17.17
N GLU A 263 -2.37 15.08 17.33
CA GLU A 263 -2.92 13.87 16.70
C GLU A 263 -3.08 13.97 15.17
N LEU A 264 -2.98 15.17 14.60
CA LEU A 264 -3.03 15.44 13.16
C LEU A 264 -1.64 15.58 12.52
N ALA A 265 -0.57 15.32 13.27
CA ALA A 265 0.79 15.23 12.75
C ALA A 265 0.88 14.11 11.66
N PRO A 266 1.90 14.14 10.79
CA PRO A 266 2.15 13.09 9.81
C PRO A 266 2.15 11.68 10.44
N ARG A 267 1.67 10.69 9.70
CA ARG A 267 1.46 9.31 10.22
C ARG A 267 2.70 8.69 10.83
N ASP A 268 3.87 8.91 10.23
CA ASP A 268 5.15 8.43 10.74
C ASP A 268 5.49 9.01 12.12
N VAL A 269 5.20 10.29 12.34
CA VAL A 269 5.39 10.98 13.63
C VAL A 269 4.47 10.39 14.69
N VAL A 270 3.17 10.25 14.39
CA VAL A 270 2.19 9.71 15.33
C VAL A 270 2.50 8.24 15.65
N ALA A 271 2.82 7.43 14.63
CA ALA A 271 3.14 6.01 14.81
C ALA A 271 4.39 5.81 15.70
N ARG A 272 5.44 6.62 15.50
CA ARG A 272 6.64 6.60 16.35
C ARG A 272 6.31 7.00 17.80
N ALA A 273 5.56 8.07 17.98
CA ALA A 273 5.17 8.52 19.32
C ALA A 273 4.38 7.45 20.09
N ILE A 274 3.46 6.77 19.41
CA ILE A 274 2.71 5.65 19.99
C ILE A 274 3.66 4.50 20.33
N ALA A 275 4.52 4.07 19.40
CA ALA A 275 5.46 2.96 19.64
C ALA A 275 6.40 3.25 20.81
N GLU A 276 6.94 4.47 20.92
CA GLU A 276 7.76 4.89 22.07
C GLU A 276 6.97 4.87 23.38
N ARG A 277 5.72 5.36 23.37
CA ARG A 277 4.87 5.35 24.55
C ARG A 277 4.55 3.93 24.99
N MET A 278 4.21 3.03 24.04
CA MET A 278 3.99 1.62 24.32
C MET A 278 5.23 0.97 24.94
N LEU A 279 6.43 1.25 24.40
CA LEU A 279 7.68 0.73 24.98
C LEU A 279 7.86 1.18 26.42
N ARG A 280 7.64 2.47 26.74
CA ARG A 280 7.77 3.04 28.09
C ARG A 280 6.77 2.49 29.08
N GLN A 281 5.62 2.02 28.62
CA GLN A 281 4.56 1.44 29.47
C GLN A 281 4.52 -0.10 29.42
N GLY A 282 5.66 -0.74 29.11
CA GLY A 282 5.81 -2.20 29.15
C GLY A 282 5.08 -2.95 28.04
N GLY A 283 4.86 -2.31 26.89
CA GLY A 283 4.20 -2.91 25.72
C GLY A 283 2.66 -2.78 25.74
N LEU A 284 2.07 -2.16 26.74
CA LEU A 284 0.63 -1.91 26.77
C LEU A 284 0.23 -0.96 25.63
N PRO A 285 -0.94 -1.18 24.99
CA PRO A 285 -1.44 -0.29 23.94
C PRO A 285 -1.73 1.11 24.48
N VAL A 286 -1.72 2.12 23.60
CA VAL A 286 -2.30 3.42 23.90
C VAL A 286 -3.81 3.40 23.63
N HIS A 287 -4.53 4.44 23.99
CA HIS A 287 -5.97 4.50 23.81
C HIS A 287 -6.37 5.69 22.95
N LEU A 288 -7.28 5.44 22.01
CA LEU A 288 -8.00 6.48 21.30
C LEU A 288 -9.23 6.88 22.13
N ASP A 289 -9.34 8.16 22.47
CA ASP A 289 -10.43 8.73 23.25
C ASP A 289 -11.30 9.62 22.35
N ALA A 290 -12.49 9.15 22.01
CA ALA A 290 -13.49 9.88 21.23
C ALA A 290 -14.74 10.23 22.10
N ARG A 291 -14.73 9.99 23.40
CA ARG A 291 -15.89 10.10 24.32
C ARG A 291 -16.45 11.52 24.46
N HIS A 292 -15.68 12.53 24.07
CA HIS A 292 -16.11 13.94 24.08
C HIS A 292 -16.78 14.38 22.77
N LEU A 293 -16.81 13.49 21.76
CA LEU A 293 -17.46 13.74 20.47
C LEU A 293 -18.94 13.31 20.49
N ASP A 294 -19.74 13.89 19.60
CA ASP A 294 -21.17 13.53 19.49
C ASP A 294 -21.32 12.06 19.01
N PRO A 295 -21.97 11.21 19.81
CA PRO A 295 -22.19 9.79 19.46
C PRO A 295 -22.95 9.61 18.13
N ALA A 296 -23.87 10.52 17.79
CA ALA A 296 -24.63 10.44 16.54
C ALA A 296 -23.73 10.74 15.32
N VAL A 297 -22.80 11.68 15.45
CA VAL A 297 -21.79 11.97 14.42
C VAL A 297 -20.86 10.78 14.25
N LEU A 298 -20.35 10.19 15.33
CA LEU A 298 -19.48 9.01 15.29
C LEU A 298 -20.18 7.82 14.62
N ALA A 299 -21.42 7.51 14.99
CA ALA A 299 -22.19 6.41 14.44
C ALA A 299 -22.49 6.59 12.94
N LYS A 300 -22.75 7.83 12.49
CA LYS A 300 -23.05 8.17 11.10
C LYS A 300 -21.79 8.15 10.21
N ARG A 301 -20.69 8.73 10.69
CA ARG A 301 -19.45 8.87 9.90
C ARG A 301 -18.57 7.64 9.92
N PHE A 302 -18.62 6.85 10.99
CA PHE A 302 -17.74 5.68 11.21
C PHE A 302 -18.54 4.42 11.54
N PRO A 303 -19.47 4.01 10.67
CA PRO A 303 -20.32 2.86 10.94
C PRO A 303 -19.53 1.55 11.04
N SER A 304 -18.50 1.34 10.20
CA SER A 304 -17.67 0.13 10.19
C SER A 304 -16.76 0.07 11.42
N ILE A 305 -16.13 1.18 11.80
CA ILE A 305 -15.30 1.28 13.01
C ILE A 305 -16.16 1.03 14.25
N SER A 306 -17.35 1.66 14.34
CA SER A 306 -18.28 1.45 15.43
C SER A 306 -18.75 0.00 15.52
N ALA A 307 -18.97 -0.66 14.38
CA ALA A 307 -19.32 -2.08 14.35
C ALA A 307 -18.16 -2.97 14.82
N ALA A 308 -16.92 -2.68 14.39
CA ALA A 308 -15.73 -3.41 14.82
C ALA A 308 -15.47 -3.25 16.33
N CYS A 309 -15.65 -2.05 16.89
CA CYS A 309 -15.59 -1.83 18.35
C CYS A 309 -16.63 -2.66 19.08
N ARG A 310 -17.91 -2.62 18.63
CA ARG A 310 -18.99 -3.39 19.27
C ARG A 310 -18.77 -4.90 19.20
N ALA A 311 -18.23 -5.41 18.09
CA ALA A 311 -17.88 -6.83 17.95
C ALA A 311 -16.83 -7.29 18.97
N ASN A 312 -16.05 -6.35 19.51
CA ASN A 312 -15.05 -6.58 20.56
C ASN A 312 -15.52 -6.10 21.96
N GLY A 313 -16.81 -5.83 22.13
CA GLY A 313 -17.37 -5.40 23.43
C GLY A 313 -17.05 -3.95 23.81
N LEU A 314 -16.69 -3.10 22.86
CA LEU A 314 -16.35 -1.70 23.06
C LEU A 314 -17.34 -0.75 22.36
N SER A 315 -17.51 0.44 22.92
CA SER A 315 -18.21 1.57 22.30
C SER A 315 -17.22 2.65 21.92
N LEU A 316 -17.18 3.04 20.63
CA LEU A 316 -16.31 4.14 20.19
C LEU A 316 -16.61 5.47 20.91
N ALA A 317 -17.88 5.68 21.32
CA ALA A 317 -18.35 6.90 21.96
C ALA A 317 -18.22 6.89 23.50
N GLU A 318 -18.05 5.71 24.12
CA GLU A 318 -18.14 5.59 25.59
C GLU A 318 -16.86 5.01 26.21
N ASP A 319 -16.05 4.28 25.43
CA ASP A 319 -14.87 3.60 25.93
C ASP A 319 -13.57 4.23 25.42
N LEU A 320 -12.49 3.99 26.17
CA LEU A 320 -11.12 4.18 25.70
C LEU A 320 -10.76 3.00 24.78
N VAL A 321 -10.64 3.26 23.49
CA VAL A 321 -10.39 2.22 22.49
C VAL A 321 -8.89 1.90 22.40
N PRO A 322 -8.43 0.68 22.73
CA PRO A 322 -7.02 0.33 22.66
C PRO A 322 -6.53 0.29 21.21
N VAL A 323 -5.44 1.02 20.92
CA VAL A 323 -4.87 1.12 19.57
C VAL A 323 -3.36 0.93 19.59
N THR A 324 -2.84 0.44 18.46
CA THR A 324 -1.41 0.19 18.22
C THR A 324 -1.06 0.57 16.78
N PRO A 325 0.19 0.95 16.48
CA PRO A 325 0.63 1.05 15.09
C PRO A 325 0.53 -0.31 14.38
N ALA A 326 0.26 -0.28 13.08
CA ALA A 326 0.19 -1.49 12.26
C ALA A 326 0.72 -1.23 10.84
N ALA A 327 1.39 -2.21 10.25
CA ALA A 327 1.84 -2.16 8.86
C ALA A 327 0.64 -1.90 7.94
N HIS A 328 0.76 -0.89 7.06
CA HIS A 328 -0.39 -0.37 6.34
C HIS A 328 -0.17 -0.21 4.84
N TYR A 329 0.94 0.41 4.43
CA TYR A 329 1.23 0.68 3.02
C TYR A 329 2.73 0.65 2.74
N TRP A 330 3.13 -0.02 1.66
CA TRP A 330 4.52 -0.08 1.21
C TRP A 330 4.77 0.94 0.12
N MET A 331 5.54 2.03 0.40
CA MET A 331 5.84 3.07 -0.58
C MET A 331 6.88 2.62 -1.62
N GLY A 332 7.78 1.72 -1.25
CA GLY A 332 8.70 1.05 -2.17
C GLY A 332 8.04 -0.08 -2.95
N GLY A 333 8.71 -0.53 -4.00
CA GLY A 333 8.19 -1.58 -4.87
C GLY A 333 9.03 -1.74 -6.13
N VAL A 334 8.46 -2.35 -7.15
CA VAL A 334 9.06 -2.43 -8.50
C VAL A 334 9.21 -1.03 -9.07
N ALA A 335 10.42 -0.63 -9.44
CA ALA A 335 10.69 0.70 -9.99
C ALA A 335 10.01 0.87 -11.36
N THR A 336 9.26 1.96 -11.52
CA THR A 336 8.53 2.25 -12.76
C THR A 336 8.78 3.67 -13.27
N ASP A 337 8.58 3.87 -14.57
CA ASP A 337 8.38 5.19 -15.14
C ASP A 337 6.94 5.69 -14.91
N LEU A 338 6.61 6.87 -15.44
CA LEU A 338 5.28 7.49 -15.31
C LEU A 338 4.15 6.72 -16.03
N ASP A 339 4.49 5.76 -16.87
CA ASP A 339 3.57 4.94 -17.64
C ASP A 339 3.53 3.48 -17.13
N GLY A 340 4.11 3.23 -15.94
CA GLY A 340 4.14 1.93 -15.31
C GLY A 340 5.11 0.92 -15.91
N ARG A 341 5.98 1.33 -16.87
CA ARG A 341 7.01 0.44 -17.45
C ARG A 341 8.09 0.18 -16.41
N THR A 342 8.52 -1.06 -16.31
CA THR A 342 9.63 -1.49 -15.44
C THR A 342 10.96 -1.53 -16.20
N SER A 343 12.03 -1.92 -15.51
CA SER A 343 13.34 -2.19 -16.14
C SER A 343 13.34 -3.40 -17.09
N LEU A 344 12.29 -4.25 -17.06
CA LEU A 344 12.15 -5.41 -17.93
C LEU A 344 11.13 -5.14 -19.03
N PRO A 345 11.49 -5.26 -20.32
CA PRO A 345 10.52 -5.17 -21.41
C PRO A 345 9.39 -6.18 -21.25
N GLY A 346 8.17 -5.80 -21.60
CA GLY A 346 6.98 -6.62 -21.44
C GLY A 346 6.43 -6.70 -20.02
N LEU A 347 7.12 -6.09 -19.02
CA LEU A 347 6.67 -6.02 -17.64
C LEU A 347 6.30 -4.59 -17.25
N PHE A 348 5.10 -4.45 -16.68
CA PHE A 348 4.57 -3.23 -16.09
C PHE A 348 4.20 -3.47 -14.62
N ALA A 349 4.14 -2.40 -13.82
CA ALA A 349 3.65 -2.47 -12.45
C ALA A 349 2.83 -1.22 -12.10
N VAL A 350 1.73 -1.39 -11.35
CA VAL A 350 0.80 -0.33 -10.97
C VAL A 350 0.25 -0.52 -9.56
N GLY A 351 -0.09 0.58 -8.90
CA GLY A 351 -0.57 0.58 -7.52
C GLY A 351 0.55 0.21 -6.55
N GLU A 352 0.21 -0.29 -5.36
CA GLU A 352 1.14 -0.47 -4.25
C GLU A 352 2.34 -1.41 -4.53
N VAL A 353 2.27 -2.29 -5.55
CA VAL A 353 3.43 -3.12 -5.94
C VAL A 353 4.50 -2.30 -6.66
N ALA A 354 4.14 -1.12 -7.19
CA ALA A 354 5.01 -0.23 -7.95
C ALA A 354 5.62 0.85 -7.06
N CYS A 355 6.85 1.23 -7.35
CA CYS A 355 7.49 2.43 -6.82
C CYS A 355 7.52 3.51 -7.91
N THR A 356 6.45 4.30 -7.98
CA THR A 356 6.27 5.42 -8.94
C THR A 356 7.07 6.66 -8.55
N GLY A 357 7.48 6.74 -7.28
CA GLY A 357 8.12 7.93 -6.70
C GLY A 357 7.13 8.98 -6.17
N VAL A 358 5.83 8.76 -6.26
CA VAL A 358 4.80 9.67 -5.74
C VAL A 358 4.91 9.86 -4.24
N HIS A 359 5.11 8.77 -3.50
CA HIS A 359 4.98 8.78 -2.04
C HIS A 359 6.25 9.16 -1.28
N GLY A 360 7.40 9.14 -1.93
CA GLY A 360 8.67 9.42 -1.27
C GLY A 360 8.88 8.55 -0.01
N ALA A 361 9.34 9.18 1.07
CA ALA A 361 9.62 8.48 2.32
C ALA A 361 8.39 8.28 3.23
N ASN A 362 7.25 8.93 2.92
CA ASN A 362 6.01 8.83 3.71
C ASN A 362 4.82 9.25 2.87
N ARG A 363 3.82 8.39 2.77
CA ARG A 363 2.64 8.58 1.92
C ARG A 363 1.66 9.57 2.54
N LEU A 364 1.22 10.56 1.76
CA LEU A 364 0.07 11.39 2.12
C LEU A 364 -1.21 10.53 2.13
N ALA A 365 -2.05 10.71 3.13
CA ALA A 365 -3.30 9.97 3.27
C ALA A 365 -4.18 10.07 2.00
N SER A 366 -4.91 9.03 1.69
CA SER A 366 -5.87 8.97 0.57
C SER A 366 -5.30 9.13 -0.86
N ASN A 367 -3.96 9.25 -1.02
CA ASN A 367 -3.31 9.26 -2.33
C ASN A 367 -3.15 7.86 -2.96
N SER A 368 -3.16 6.77 -2.19
CA SER A 368 -2.91 5.42 -2.74
C SER A 368 -4.01 4.91 -3.65
N LEU A 369 -5.29 5.16 -3.32
CA LEU A 369 -6.39 4.81 -4.22
C LEU A 369 -6.33 5.65 -5.50
N LEU A 370 -5.97 6.94 -5.38
CA LEU A 370 -5.78 7.81 -6.54
C LEU A 370 -4.66 7.34 -7.44
N GLU A 371 -3.49 6.97 -6.85
CA GLU A 371 -2.36 6.40 -7.58
C GLU A 371 -2.78 5.16 -8.38
N GLY A 372 -3.53 4.25 -7.74
CA GLY A 372 -4.04 3.05 -8.38
C GLY A 372 -4.90 3.33 -9.62
N VAL A 373 -5.65 4.41 -9.66
CA VAL A 373 -6.46 4.79 -10.84
C VAL A 373 -5.64 5.53 -11.89
N VAL A 374 -4.88 6.55 -11.47
CA VAL A 374 -4.12 7.42 -12.39
C VAL A 374 -3.10 6.61 -13.16
N PHE A 375 -2.22 5.88 -12.47
CA PHE A 375 -1.17 5.11 -13.13
C PHE A 375 -1.68 3.86 -13.86
N ALA A 376 -2.79 3.26 -13.41
CA ALA A 376 -3.45 2.20 -14.18
C ALA A 376 -3.96 2.70 -15.55
N ARG A 377 -4.51 3.91 -15.61
CA ARG A 377 -4.93 4.53 -16.89
C ARG A 377 -3.73 4.76 -17.82
N ARG A 378 -2.67 5.37 -17.30
CA ARG A 378 -1.43 5.61 -18.05
C ARG A 378 -0.81 4.32 -18.56
N THR A 379 -0.74 3.31 -17.71
CA THR A 379 -0.22 1.98 -18.10
C THR A 379 -1.08 1.35 -19.20
N ALA A 380 -2.40 1.37 -19.07
CA ALA A 380 -3.29 0.82 -20.10
C ALA A 380 -3.13 1.52 -21.45
N GLU A 381 -2.82 2.82 -21.46
CA GLU A 381 -2.52 3.58 -22.69
C GLU A 381 -1.14 3.24 -23.27
N ALA A 382 -0.18 2.87 -22.40
CA ALA A 382 1.20 2.56 -22.77
C ALA A 382 1.44 1.14 -23.29
N LEU A 383 0.47 0.23 -23.13
CA LEU A 383 0.59 -1.18 -23.55
C LEU A 383 0.82 -1.37 -25.07
N ASP A 384 0.40 -0.41 -25.90
CA ASP A 384 0.57 -0.44 -27.36
C ASP A 384 1.95 0.04 -27.84
N VAL A 385 2.77 0.61 -26.94
CA VAL A 385 4.04 1.21 -27.30
C VAL A 385 5.16 0.18 -27.13
N THR A 386 5.93 -0.06 -28.20
CA THR A 386 7.09 -0.93 -28.18
C THR A 386 8.05 -0.51 -27.04
N ALA A 387 8.40 -1.43 -26.18
CA ALA A 387 9.28 -1.16 -25.05
C ALA A 387 10.66 -0.65 -25.50
N PRO A 388 11.29 0.27 -24.75
CA PRO A 388 12.70 0.64 -24.98
C PRO A 388 13.60 -0.58 -24.87
N THR A 389 14.79 -0.50 -25.49
CA THR A 389 15.81 -1.56 -25.42
C THR A 389 16.15 -1.84 -23.95
N ALA A 390 16.08 -3.10 -23.55
CA ALA A 390 16.32 -3.52 -22.17
C ALA A 390 17.75 -3.14 -21.70
N ALA A 391 17.85 -2.63 -20.48
CA ALA A 391 19.10 -2.63 -19.75
C ALA A 391 19.51 -4.08 -19.40
N PRO A 392 20.83 -4.34 -19.18
CA PRO A 392 21.26 -5.64 -18.70
C PRO A 392 20.61 -5.96 -17.36
N ALA A 393 19.72 -6.94 -17.33
CA ALA A 393 19.06 -7.40 -16.11
C ALA A 393 19.70 -8.69 -15.59
N ALA A 394 19.63 -8.94 -14.29
CA ALA A 394 20.06 -10.19 -13.69
C ALA A 394 19.32 -11.39 -14.32
N ALA A 395 19.94 -12.56 -14.32
CA ALA A 395 19.28 -13.79 -14.79
C ALA A 395 18.06 -14.09 -13.91
N ALA A 396 16.96 -14.51 -14.55
CA ALA A 396 15.78 -14.98 -13.83
C ALA A 396 16.10 -16.25 -13.03
N ARG A 397 15.52 -16.39 -11.85
CA ARG A 397 15.60 -17.61 -11.02
C ARG A 397 14.19 -18.06 -10.64
N PRO A 398 13.93 -19.38 -10.61
CA PRO A 398 12.63 -19.88 -10.18
C PRO A 398 12.43 -19.68 -8.67
N VAL A 399 11.18 -19.70 -8.25
CA VAL A 399 10.85 -19.74 -6.82
C VAL A 399 11.27 -21.10 -6.23
N THR A 400 11.84 -21.06 -5.02
CA THR A 400 11.97 -22.23 -4.15
C THR A 400 10.89 -22.13 -3.09
N PRO A 401 9.82 -22.95 -3.14
CA PRO A 401 8.76 -22.91 -2.15
C PRO A 401 9.28 -23.28 -0.76
N LEU A 402 8.86 -22.55 0.28
CA LEU A 402 9.35 -22.70 1.63
C LEU A 402 8.23 -23.01 2.63
N ALA A 403 8.50 -23.88 3.61
CA ALA A 403 7.68 -24.02 4.80
C ALA A 403 8.40 -23.34 5.98
N LEU A 404 7.66 -22.47 6.69
CA LEU A 404 8.20 -21.74 7.85
C LEU A 404 7.12 -21.45 8.91
N ASP A 405 7.56 -21.09 10.11
CA ASP A 405 6.68 -20.49 11.11
C ASP A 405 6.43 -19.00 10.77
N ARG A 406 5.27 -18.74 10.14
CA ARG A 406 4.87 -17.38 9.77
C ARG A 406 4.75 -16.44 10.98
N SER A 407 4.32 -16.97 12.13
CA SER A 407 4.17 -16.17 13.34
C SER A 407 5.52 -15.71 13.87
N ALA A 408 6.52 -16.60 13.85
CA ALA A 408 7.89 -16.25 14.23
C ALA A 408 8.50 -15.22 13.26
N LEU A 409 8.31 -15.39 11.95
CA LEU A 409 8.73 -14.42 10.94
C LEU A 409 8.09 -13.05 11.20
N GLN A 410 6.77 -13.00 11.36
CA GLN A 410 6.02 -11.77 11.57
C GLN A 410 6.43 -11.04 12.86
N ALA A 411 6.65 -11.78 13.95
CA ALA A 411 7.13 -11.22 15.21
C ALA A 411 8.54 -10.65 15.07
N ALA A 412 9.45 -11.36 14.40
CA ALA A 412 10.82 -10.89 14.16
C ALA A 412 10.86 -9.65 13.27
N MET A 413 10.06 -9.60 12.20
CA MET A 413 9.95 -8.44 11.32
C MET A 413 9.35 -7.23 12.05
N TRP A 414 8.34 -7.46 12.90
CA TRP A 414 7.79 -6.39 13.74
C TRP A 414 8.81 -5.81 14.70
N ALA A 415 9.54 -6.67 15.40
CA ALA A 415 10.54 -6.27 16.40
C ALA A 415 11.78 -5.59 15.78
N GLY A 416 12.29 -6.10 14.65
CA GLY A 416 13.56 -5.64 14.08
C GLY A 416 13.45 -4.71 12.89
N ALA A 417 12.35 -4.78 12.11
CA ALA A 417 12.13 -3.99 10.90
C ALA A 417 10.83 -3.15 10.93
N GLY A 418 10.21 -3.01 12.11
CA GLY A 418 8.98 -2.28 12.33
C GLY A 418 9.16 -0.76 12.34
N VAL A 419 8.42 -0.09 13.25
CA VAL A 419 8.35 1.40 13.34
C VAL A 419 9.72 2.02 13.67
N SER A 420 10.48 1.41 14.58
CA SER A 420 11.84 1.84 14.94
C SER A 420 12.81 0.69 14.70
N ARG A 421 13.97 1.00 14.13
CA ARG A 421 14.94 0.03 13.62
C ARG A 421 16.34 0.40 14.09
N ASP A 422 17.19 -0.60 14.23
CA ASP A 422 18.65 -0.47 14.32
C ASP A 422 19.35 -1.64 13.62
N VAL A 423 20.67 -1.59 13.48
CA VAL A 423 21.41 -2.65 12.81
C VAL A 423 21.21 -4.02 13.49
N SER A 424 21.16 -4.06 14.80
CA SER A 424 21.02 -5.30 15.57
C SER A 424 19.66 -5.96 15.36
N GLY A 425 18.58 -5.16 15.43
CA GLY A 425 17.21 -5.62 15.17
C GLY A 425 17.01 -6.09 13.73
N LEU A 426 17.52 -5.34 12.76
CA LEU A 426 17.46 -5.70 11.33
C LEU A 426 18.20 -7.01 11.06
N GLU A 427 19.41 -7.19 11.59
CA GLU A 427 20.19 -8.42 11.44
C GLU A 427 19.53 -9.61 12.15
N SER A 428 18.95 -9.39 13.34
CA SER A 428 18.18 -10.42 14.04
C SER A 428 16.97 -10.88 13.23
N ALA A 429 16.18 -9.94 12.69
CA ALA A 429 15.06 -10.28 11.82
C ALA A 429 15.51 -11.04 10.56
N ARG A 430 16.66 -10.67 9.96
CA ARG A 430 17.22 -11.37 8.80
C ARG A 430 17.51 -12.84 9.06
N THR A 431 17.93 -13.22 10.28
CA THR A 431 18.24 -14.61 10.62
C THR A 431 17.01 -15.53 10.59
N VAL A 432 15.81 -14.97 10.80
CA VAL A 432 14.53 -15.71 10.82
C VAL A 432 13.92 -15.84 9.42
N LEU A 433 14.35 -15.00 8.45
CA LEU A 433 13.89 -15.04 7.07
C LEU A 433 14.45 -16.24 6.30
N ARG A 434 14.04 -17.44 6.69
CA ARG A 434 14.42 -18.72 6.10
C ARG A 434 13.32 -19.75 6.37
N GLY A 435 13.32 -20.81 5.59
CA GLY A 435 12.42 -21.95 5.76
C GLY A 435 13.04 -23.19 5.14
N ASP A 436 12.42 -24.33 5.36
CA ASP A 436 12.79 -25.57 4.72
C ASP A 436 12.11 -25.66 3.34
N GLU A 437 12.82 -26.19 2.34
CA GLU A 437 12.23 -26.44 1.02
C GLU A 437 11.04 -27.39 1.15
N ALA A 438 9.95 -27.08 0.46
CA ALA A 438 8.70 -27.81 0.56
C ALA A 438 8.03 -27.97 -0.80
N PRO A 439 7.12 -28.93 -0.97
CA PRO A 439 6.29 -29.01 -2.17
C PRO A 439 5.52 -27.72 -2.42
N LEU A 440 5.36 -27.36 -3.69
CA LEU A 440 4.64 -26.16 -4.09
C LEU A 440 3.16 -26.25 -3.68
N SER A 441 2.73 -25.28 -2.95
CA SER A 441 1.33 -25.02 -2.59
C SER A 441 1.15 -23.50 -2.47
N LEU A 442 -0.07 -23.00 -2.38
CA LEU A 442 -0.28 -21.57 -2.15
C LEU A 442 0.45 -21.10 -0.89
N ARG A 443 0.38 -21.85 0.19
CA ARG A 443 1.03 -21.52 1.48
C ARG A 443 2.54 -21.44 1.35
N THR A 444 3.19 -22.43 0.75
CA THR A 444 4.66 -22.49 0.64
C THR A 444 5.20 -21.50 -0.38
N LEU A 445 4.42 -21.13 -1.39
CA LEU A 445 4.69 -20.05 -2.33
C LEU A 445 4.68 -18.68 -1.63
N GLU A 446 3.61 -18.40 -0.87
CA GLU A 446 3.51 -17.16 -0.10
C GLU A 446 4.61 -17.03 0.96
N ASP A 447 4.97 -18.12 1.62
CA ASP A 447 6.05 -18.14 2.60
C ASP A 447 7.40 -17.80 1.95
N ALA A 448 7.68 -18.33 0.76
CA ALA A 448 8.87 -17.96 -0.01
C ALA A 448 8.85 -16.48 -0.44
N ASN A 449 7.69 -15.97 -0.87
CA ASN A 449 7.53 -14.57 -1.26
C ASN A 449 7.73 -13.61 -0.06
N LEU A 450 7.21 -13.95 1.11
CA LEU A 450 7.44 -13.18 2.34
C LEU A 450 8.93 -13.15 2.73
N VAL A 451 9.65 -14.26 2.61
CA VAL A 451 11.10 -14.33 2.85
C VAL A 451 11.85 -13.42 1.86
N GLU A 452 11.52 -13.48 0.58
CA GLU A 452 12.14 -12.64 -0.46
C GLU A 452 11.91 -11.15 -0.18
N CYS A 453 10.65 -10.75 0.04
CA CYS A 453 10.26 -9.37 0.35
C CYS A 453 10.90 -8.87 1.65
N GLY A 454 10.91 -9.68 2.70
CA GLY A 454 11.51 -9.32 3.99
C GLY A 454 13.02 -9.11 3.89
N ARG A 455 13.73 -9.96 3.16
CA ARG A 455 15.17 -9.79 2.89
C ARG A 455 15.44 -8.49 2.13
N ALA A 456 14.66 -8.22 1.08
CA ALA A 456 14.82 -7.02 0.27
C ALA A 456 14.56 -5.74 1.09
N LEU A 457 13.54 -5.72 1.96
CA LEU A 457 13.27 -4.63 2.88
C LEU A 457 14.42 -4.40 3.85
N ILE A 458 14.94 -5.46 4.48
CA ILE A 458 16.04 -5.36 5.45
C ILE A 458 17.32 -4.89 4.76
N GLU A 459 17.64 -5.38 3.57
CA GLU A 459 18.81 -4.93 2.82
C GLU A 459 18.73 -3.45 2.48
N ALA A 460 17.57 -2.96 2.04
CA ALA A 460 17.35 -1.54 1.78
C ALA A 460 17.44 -0.70 3.06
N ALA A 461 16.86 -1.19 4.18
CA ALA A 461 16.91 -0.51 5.47
C ALA A 461 18.33 -0.43 6.05
N LEU A 462 19.17 -1.45 5.85
CA LEU A 462 20.58 -1.44 6.23
C LEU A 462 21.41 -0.49 5.33
N ALA A 463 21.05 -0.38 4.05
CA ALA A 463 21.74 0.50 3.10
C ALA A 463 21.46 2.00 3.35
N ARG A 464 20.34 2.34 4.01
CA ARG A 464 19.99 3.71 4.38
C ARG A 464 20.46 4.03 5.80
N SER A 465 21.48 4.89 5.91
CA SER A 465 22.09 5.30 7.18
C SER A 465 21.58 6.66 7.67
N GLU A 466 20.28 6.90 7.58
CA GLU A 466 19.58 8.09 8.07
C GLU A 466 18.21 7.74 8.62
N SER A 467 17.52 8.70 9.25
CA SER A 467 16.10 8.63 9.55
C SER A 467 15.35 9.63 8.68
N ARG A 468 14.29 9.15 7.96
CA ARG A 468 13.48 9.99 7.06
C ARG A 468 12.09 9.36 6.89
N GLY A 469 11.02 10.15 7.14
CA GLY A 469 9.64 9.68 6.99
C GLY A 469 9.38 8.38 7.77
N ALA A 470 8.87 7.37 7.09
CA ALA A 470 8.54 6.07 7.69
C ALA A 470 9.77 5.20 8.01
N HIS A 471 10.98 5.56 7.58
CA HIS A 471 12.20 4.86 7.93
C HIS A 471 12.90 5.56 9.10
N HIS A 472 12.80 4.99 10.29
CA HIS A 472 13.41 5.52 11.50
C HIS A 472 14.48 4.56 12.04
N ARG A 473 15.74 5.03 12.05
CA ARG A 473 16.92 4.32 12.55
C ARG A 473 17.36 4.95 13.88
N THR A 474 17.25 4.21 14.99
CA THR A 474 17.69 4.69 16.31
C THR A 474 19.20 4.87 16.41
N ASP A 475 19.96 4.10 15.62
CA ASP A 475 21.41 4.20 15.47
C ASP A 475 21.85 5.26 14.41
N HIS A 476 20.91 5.77 13.59
CA HIS A 476 21.09 6.87 12.64
C HIS A 476 19.91 7.86 12.69
N PRO A 477 19.71 8.58 13.81
CA PRO A 477 18.48 9.33 14.07
C PRO A 477 18.35 10.62 13.22
N LEU A 478 19.44 11.08 12.60
CA LEU A 478 19.44 12.31 11.82
C LEU A 478 19.08 12.03 10.37
N THR A 479 18.44 13.03 9.73
CA THR A 479 18.18 13.05 8.30
C THR A 479 19.39 13.59 7.56
N GLU A 480 19.86 12.92 6.49
CA GLU A 480 20.93 13.42 5.64
C GLU A 480 20.47 14.65 4.83
N ALA A 481 21.35 15.64 4.66
CA ALA A 481 21.03 16.88 3.93
C ALA A 481 20.71 16.63 2.45
N THR A 482 21.40 15.65 1.83
CA THR A 482 21.17 15.27 0.44
C THR A 482 20.21 14.07 0.40
N ALA A 483 19.05 14.26 -0.22
CA ALA A 483 18.09 13.18 -0.43
C ALA A 483 18.59 12.20 -1.50
N TYR A 484 18.44 10.91 -1.25
CA TYR A 484 18.76 9.84 -2.21
C TYR A 484 17.75 8.70 -2.11
N ARG A 485 17.55 8.00 -3.22
CA ARG A 485 16.75 6.76 -3.26
C ARG A 485 17.66 5.54 -3.16
N VAL A 486 17.13 4.45 -2.64
CA VAL A 486 17.83 3.15 -2.61
C VAL A 486 17.23 2.25 -3.69
N ALA A 487 18.03 1.92 -4.70
CA ALA A 487 17.69 0.96 -5.74
C ALA A 487 18.60 -0.28 -5.57
N GLY A 488 18.03 -1.37 -5.06
CA GLY A 488 18.80 -2.51 -4.59
C GLY A 488 19.75 -2.10 -3.45
N ARG A 489 21.08 -2.17 -3.69
CA ARG A 489 22.12 -1.71 -2.73
C ARG A 489 22.78 -0.37 -3.12
N ARG A 490 22.24 0.31 -4.15
CA ARG A 490 22.85 1.54 -4.69
C ARG A 490 22.08 2.75 -4.20
N LYS A 491 22.81 3.80 -3.79
CA LYS A 491 22.25 5.14 -3.58
C LYS A 491 22.14 5.82 -4.94
N VAL A 492 20.94 6.27 -5.29
CA VAL A 492 20.64 6.97 -6.54
C VAL A 492 20.16 8.39 -6.17
N ALA A 493 20.74 9.40 -6.78
CA ALA A 493 20.31 10.78 -6.55
C ALA A 493 18.83 10.96 -6.95
N VAL A 494 18.08 11.72 -6.14
CA VAL A 494 16.73 12.13 -6.51
C VAL A 494 16.87 13.22 -7.58
N PRO A 495 16.29 13.07 -8.77
CA PRO A 495 16.28 14.14 -9.75
C PRO A 495 15.56 15.36 -9.17
N CYS A 496 16.18 16.54 -9.27
CA CYS A 496 15.59 17.82 -8.88
C CYS A 496 14.32 18.15 -9.67
#